data_7a2769ec095362b1a58cc2ad58171ae6
#
_entry.id   7a2769ec095362b1a58cc2ad58171ae6
#
_cell.length_a   1.000
_cell.length_b   1.000
_cell.length_c   1.000
_cell.angle_alpha   90.00
_cell.angle_beta   90.00
_cell.angle_gamma   90.00
#
_symmetry.space_group_name_H-M   'P 1'
#
loop_
_entity.id
_entity.type
_entity.pdbx_description
1 polymer ?
#
loop_
_entity_poly.entity_id
_entity_poly.type
_entity_poly.pdbx_seq_one_letter_code
_entity_poly.pdbx_strand_id
1 'polypeptide(L)'
;MRRYWRAYVDAGSQLDLPEAVLTDFHRAVPTHIAISADKHPATGLFTVPAATYAYGACGNEACWQITLLDQAGHHRRAEAYLETFLRTQGLKRPDGAFHSAEGALQARDIEGADSRGRLILSETFSYNLDHGVIMECLADHYRYSGDRAWLERVTPNLVAAANFVIRERQHTMRLGTDVHPAPEWGLLPPGHLEDNPEWRHWFAVNAHAYKGMGAIALVLGDSAPAEAERLAAEAEAYRQDLRRAALRAMEEAPVVRLLDGTCVPHIPTQTGLRGRAWGWFREAAYGALHLLEGDVFAPDEQEMTWLLKDLEDNLFVSREWGRPVDLDQSWFSQGGVAIQANLMDLAIDYLRRGQIEHGLRALFNNFAASLYPQVRAFTEHPVIALGHGVGPFYKSSDEAKALTWLRAFLVREEGNVLWIAPGAPRAWYAPGGSFGVRGVATFFGPLSYRIEAEREAVTAGIDAPMRTPPAELRLRVRRPDRASIRTVAVE
;
A
#
# COMPACT_ATOMS: atom_id res chain seq x y z
N MET A 1 -9.08 -7.80 31.39
CA MET A 1 -9.26 -7.11 30.11
C MET A 1 -8.40 -5.85 29.97
N ARG A 2 -8.55 -4.78 30.78
CA ARG A 2 -7.76 -3.52 30.70
C ARG A 2 -6.22 -3.74 30.71
N ARG A 3 -5.74 -4.65 31.60
CA ARG A 3 -4.29 -4.98 31.70
C ARG A 3 -3.77 -5.63 30.42
N TYR A 4 -4.54 -6.52 29.79
CA TYR A 4 -4.18 -7.16 28.53
C TYR A 4 -4.01 -6.12 27.40
N TRP A 5 -5.02 -5.26 27.18
CA TRP A 5 -4.97 -4.27 26.11
C TRP A 5 -3.88 -3.22 26.31
N ARG A 6 -3.61 -2.81 27.56
CA ARG A 6 -2.47 -1.93 27.84
C ARG A 6 -1.16 -2.60 27.47
N ALA A 7 -0.93 -3.83 27.93
CA ALA A 7 0.28 -4.58 27.59
C ALA A 7 0.44 -4.78 26.08
N TYR A 8 -0.66 -5.01 25.36
CA TYR A 8 -0.65 -5.12 23.91
C TYR A 8 -0.22 -3.82 23.22
N VAL A 9 -0.84 -2.70 23.57
CA VAL A 9 -0.49 -1.39 23.01
C VAL A 9 0.92 -0.95 23.37
N ASP A 10 1.33 -1.18 24.63
CA ASP A 10 2.65 -0.75 25.12
C ASP A 10 3.80 -1.62 24.57
N ALA A 11 3.50 -2.83 24.07
CA ALA A 11 4.48 -3.69 23.39
C ALA A 11 4.80 -3.23 21.96
N GLY A 12 3.93 -2.43 21.34
CA GLY A 12 4.14 -1.90 20.00
C GLY A 12 4.99 -0.64 19.96
N SER A 13 5.32 -0.20 18.76
CA SER A 13 6.01 1.07 18.52
C SER A 13 5.22 2.27 19.07
N GLN A 14 5.93 3.31 19.44
CA GLN A 14 5.34 4.53 19.99
C GLN A 14 5.72 5.73 19.13
N LEU A 15 4.74 6.61 18.87
CA LEU A 15 4.97 7.93 18.27
C LEU A 15 4.82 8.99 19.37
N ASP A 16 5.69 9.98 19.35
CA ASP A 16 5.60 11.19 20.17
C ASP A 16 5.55 12.37 19.21
N LEU A 17 4.33 12.86 18.93
CA LEU A 17 4.08 13.87 17.91
C LEU A 17 3.40 15.09 18.53
N PRO A 18 3.63 16.31 17.98
CA PRO A 18 2.95 17.53 18.43
C PRO A 18 1.42 17.43 18.35
N GLU A 19 0.88 16.74 17.35
CA GLU A 19 -0.55 16.44 17.21
C GLU A 19 -0.93 15.23 18.05
N ALA A 20 -1.37 15.44 19.28
CA ALA A 20 -1.77 14.36 20.20
C ALA A 20 -2.82 13.41 19.60
N VAL A 21 -3.71 13.91 18.72
CA VAL A 21 -4.72 13.08 18.05
C VAL A 21 -4.11 12.01 17.17
N LEU A 22 -2.99 12.29 16.50
CA LEU A 22 -2.27 11.32 15.66
C LEU A 22 -1.55 10.28 16.53
N THR A 23 -0.94 10.71 17.64
CA THR A 23 -0.33 9.81 18.62
C THR A 23 -1.37 8.86 19.21
N ASP A 24 -2.53 9.37 19.60
CA ASP A 24 -3.64 8.58 20.13
C ASP A 24 -4.21 7.61 19.08
N PHE A 25 -4.35 8.06 17.83
CA PHE A 25 -4.83 7.24 16.73
C PHE A 25 -3.88 6.07 16.44
N HIS A 26 -2.57 6.35 16.38
CA HIS A 26 -1.56 5.30 16.23
C HIS A 26 -1.64 4.23 17.33
N ARG A 27 -1.92 4.62 18.58
CA ARG A 27 -2.09 3.68 19.69
C ARG A 27 -3.39 2.88 19.62
N ALA A 28 -4.44 3.44 19.03
CA ALA A 28 -5.77 2.81 18.95
C ALA A 28 -5.86 1.75 17.83
N VAL A 29 -5.32 2.03 16.66
CA VAL A 29 -5.55 1.22 15.44
C VAL A 29 -5.09 -0.23 15.56
N PRO A 30 -3.93 -0.59 16.15
CA PRO A 30 -3.58 -2.00 16.36
C PRO A 30 -4.62 -2.76 17.20
N THR A 31 -5.33 -2.05 18.10
CA THR A 31 -6.43 -2.62 18.90
C THR A 31 -7.69 -2.81 18.05
N HIS A 32 -8.01 -1.85 17.16
CA HIS A 32 -9.12 -1.96 16.22
C HIS A 32 -8.96 -3.19 15.33
N ILE A 33 -7.79 -3.36 14.73
CA ILE A 33 -7.45 -4.54 13.92
C ILE A 33 -7.59 -5.84 14.74
N ALA A 34 -7.08 -5.83 15.97
CA ALA A 34 -7.11 -7.02 16.81
C ALA A 34 -8.52 -7.40 17.31
N ILE A 35 -9.43 -6.43 17.41
CA ILE A 35 -10.83 -6.65 17.79
C ILE A 35 -11.66 -7.06 16.57
N SER A 36 -11.37 -6.51 15.39
CA SER A 36 -12.12 -6.80 14.16
C SER A 36 -11.83 -8.19 13.61
N ALA A 37 -10.61 -8.73 13.85
CA ALA A 37 -10.22 -10.02 13.31
C ALA A 37 -10.93 -11.19 14.00
N ASP A 38 -11.62 -12.01 13.20
CA ASP A 38 -12.35 -13.17 13.66
C ASP A 38 -11.49 -14.43 13.61
N LYS A 39 -11.40 -15.12 14.75
CA LYS A 39 -10.72 -16.40 14.86
C LYS A 39 -11.69 -17.54 14.73
N HIS A 40 -11.57 -18.34 13.68
CA HIS A 40 -12.43 -19.51 13.51
C HIS A 40 -12.11 -20.59 14.54
N PRO A 41 -13.09 -21.03 15.38
CA PRO A 41 -12.82 -21.86 16.55
C PRO A 41 -12.29 -23.27 16.20
N ALA A 42 -12.74 -23.87 15.11
CA ALA A 42 -12.34 -25.23 14.72
C ALA A 42 -10.98 -25.28 14.00
N THR A 43 -10.60 -24.23 13.28
CA THR A 43 -9.36 -24.21 12.48
C THR A 43 -8.23 -23.41 13.13
N GLY A 44 -8.59 -22.48 14.01
CA GLY A 44 -7.66 -21.53 14.62
C GLY A 44 -7.16 -20.42 13.69
N LEU A 45 -7.60 -20.43 12.43
CA LEU A 45 -7.25 -19.41 11.42
C LEU A 45 -8.05 -18.12 11.65
N PHE A 46 -7.51 -17.02 11.16
CA PHE A 46 -8.14 -15.71 11.28
C PHE A 46 -8.69 -15.22 9.95
N THR A 47 -9.88 -14.65 9.98
CA THR A 47 -10.37 -13.72 8.96
C THR A 47 -10.10 -12.29 9.41
N VAL A 48 -9.48 -11.50 8.56
CA VAL A 48 -9.18 -10.08 8.81
C VAL A 48 -10.07 -9.24 7.90
N PRO A 49 -11.23 -8.76 8.39
CA PRO A 49 -12.16 -7.97 7.58
C PRO A 49 -11.65 -6.53 7.38
N ALA A 50 -12.13 -5.88 6.34
CA ALA A 50 -11.79 -4.49 6.03
C ALA A 50 -12.29 -3.49 7.09
N ALA A 51 -13.41 -3.81 7.74
CA ALA A 51 -14.03 -3.02 8.81
C ALA A 51 -14.81 -3.93 9.76
N THR A 52 -15.30 -3.38 10.87
CA THR A 52 -16.33 -4.03 11.68
C THR A 52 -17.65 -4.01 10.92
N TYR A 53 -18.49 -5.03 11.14
CA TYR A 53 -19.85 -5.11 10.61
C TYR A 53 -19.95 -5.23 9.07
N ALA A 54 -20.54 -6.31 8.61
CA ALA A 54 -20.91 -6.61 7.23
C ALA A 54 -19.75 -6.78 6.23
N TYR A 55 -18.49 -6.65 6.64
CA TYR A 55 -17.35 -6.90 5.76
C TYR A 55 -16.77 -8.30 5.98
N GLY A 56 -16.57 -9.01 4.88
CA GLY A 56 -15.77 -10.21 4.82
C GLY A 56 -14.28 -9.93 4.66
N ALA A 57 -13.51 -10.97 4.38
CA ALA A 57 -12.11 -10.85 4.06
C ALA A 57 -11.92 -10.21 2.66
N CYS A 58 -11.17 -9.12 2.59
CA CYS A 58 -10.62 -8.53 1.37
C CYS A 58 -9.10 -8.64 1.45
N GLY A 59 -8.46 -9.26 0.45
CA GLY A 59 -7.05 -9.62 0.56
C GLY A 59 -6.11 -8.43 0.66
N ASN A 60 -6.26 -7.44 -0.19
CA ASN A 60 -5.49 -6.21 -0.17
C ASN A 60 -5.69 -5.45 1.15
N GLU A 61 -6.93 -5.27 1.58
CA GLU A 61 -7.26 -4.53 2.79
C GLU A 61 -6.80 -5.24 4.07
N ALA A 62 -6.85 -6.58 4.11
CA ALA A 62 -6.25 -7.35 5.19
C ALA A 62 -4.72 -7.16 5.23
N CYS A 63 -4.07 -7.12 4.06
CA CYS A 63 -2.62 -6.90 3.96
C CYS A 63 -2.21 -5.52 4.46
N TRP A 64 -2.98 -4.45 4.21
CA TRP A 64 -2.69 -3.14 4.79
C TRP A 64 -2.67 -3.17 6.33
N GLN A 65 -3.61 -3.90 6.92
CA GLN A 65 -3.69 -4.09 8.38
C GLN A 65 -2.51 -4.91 8.91
N ILE A 66 -2.16 -5.99 8.23
CA ILE A 66 -1.04 -6.87 8.59
C ILE A 66 0.29 -6.11 8.49
N THR A 67 0.50 -5.35 7.43
CA THR A 67 1.70 -4.52 7.23
C THR A 67 1.84 -3.48 8.36
N LEU A 68 0.73 -2.83 8.77
CA LEU A 68 0.78 -1.92 9.92
C LEU A 68 1.15 -2.63 11.21
N LEU A 69 0.63 -3.84 11.45
CA LEU A 69 1.00 -4.63 12.64
C LEU A 69 2.49 -4.95 12.65
N ASP A 70 3.06 -5.30 11.50
CA ASP A 70 4.50 -5.52 11.37
C ASP A 70 5.30 -4.24 11.61
N GLN A 71 4.91 -3.13 11.02
CA GLN A 71 5.54 -1.82 11.22
C GLN A 71 5.47 -1.35 12.68
N ALA A 72 4.41 -1.76 13.39
CA ALA A 72 4.25 -1.50 14.80
C ALA A 72 4.96 -2.51 15.71
N GLY A 73 5.59 -3.56 15.16
CA GLY A 73 6.31 -4.59 15.92
C GLY A 73 5.45 -5.73 16.44
N HIS A 74 4.19 -5.83 16.02
CA HIS A 74 3.27 -6.91 16.39
C HIS A 74 3.41 -8.15 15.49
N HIS A 75 4.64 -8.56 15.17
CA HIS A 75 4.96 -9.60 14.16
C HIS A 75 4.22 -10.93 14.39
N ARG A 76 4.09 -11.41 15.62
CA ARG A 76 3.38 -12.67 15.92
C ARG A 76 1.90 -12.61 15.54
N ARG A 77 1.29 -11.44 15.62
CA ARG A 77 -0.11 -11.27 15.20
C ARG A 77 -0.22 -11.17 13.68
N ALA A 78 0.68 -10.44 13.07
CA ALA A 78 0.80 -10.37 11.60
C ALA A 78 0.98 -11.79 11.01
N GLU A 79 1.92 -12.58 11.54
CA GLU A 79 2.13 -13.97 11.14
C GLU A 79 0.86 -14.82 11.25
N ALA A 80 0.15 -14.73 12.39
CA ALA A 80 -1.08 -15.48 12.60
C ALA A 80 -2.18 -15.13 11.59
N TYR A 81 -2.21 -13.91 11.09
CA TYR A 81 -3.15 -13.47 10.06
C TYR A 81 -2.73 -13.92 8.66
N LEU A 82 -1.43 -13.89 8.36
CA LEU A 82 -0.87 -14.41 7.10
C LEU A 82 -1.07 -15.90 6.91
N GLU A 83 -1.15 -16.67 8.01
CA GLU A 83 -1.33 -18.12 7.94
C GLU A 83 -2.59 -18.53 7.18
N THR A 84 -3.64 -17.72 7.20
CA THR A 84 -4.86 -17.97 6.43
C THR A 84 -4.58 -17.98 4.93
N PHE A 85 -3.83 -17.00 4.42
CA PHE A 85 -3.47 -16.97 2.99
C PHE A 85 -2.62 -18.16 2.58
N LEU A 86 -1.65 -18.56 3.42
CA LEU A 86 -0.78 -19.69 3.17
C LEU A 86 -1.58 -21.01 3.14
N ARG A 87 -2.53 -21.19 4.05
CA ARG A 87 -3.37 -22.38 4.16
C ARG A 87 -4.46 -22.48 3.09
N THR A 88 -4.88 -21.36 2.52
CA THR A 88 -5.90 -21.31 1.46
C THR A 88 -5.30 -21.19 0.05
N GLN A 89 -3.98 -21.08 -0.06
CA GLN A 89 -3.28 -20.97 -1.34
C GLN A 89 -3.64 -22.12 -2.29
N GLY A 90 -3.99 -21.78 -3.51
CA GLY A 90 -4.26 -22.75 -4.56
C GLY A 90 -5.59 -23.52 -4.44
N LEU A 91 -6.43 -23.22 -3.45
CA LEU A 91 -7.69 -23.95 -3.25
C LEU A 91 -8.78 -23.54 -4.25
N LYS A 92 -8.72 -22.32 -4.79
CA LYS A 92 -9.68 -21.85 -5.79
C LYS A 92 -8.95 -21.03 -6.87
N ARG A 93 -9.41 -21.16 -8.10
CA ARG A 93 -8.96 -20.37 -9.23
C ARG A 93 -9.50 -18.93 -9.06
N PRO A 94 -8.69 -17.88 -9.33
CA PRO A 94 -9.17 -16.50 -9.34
C PRO A 94 -10.30 -16.30 -10.37
N ASP A 95 -11.23 -15.41 -10.05
CA ASP A 95 -12.29 -15.02 -10.96
C ASP A 95 -11.70 -14.22 -12.13
N GLY A 96 -12.15 -14.53 -13.35
CA GLY A 96 -11.56 -14.01 -14.58
C GLY A 96 -11.21 -15.12 -15.58
N ALA A 97 -10.42 -14.79 -16.59
CA ALA A 97 -9.94 -15.73 -17.58
C ALA A 97 -8.66 -16.51 -17.16
N PHE A 98 -8.43 -16.62 -15.86
CA PHE A 98 -7.29 -17.41 -15.34
C PHE A 98 -7.46 -18.89 -15.60
N HIS A 99 -6.33 -19.60 -15.79
CA HIS A 99 -6.33 -21.01 -16.21
C HIS A 99 -6.15 -21.97 -15.05
N SER A 100 -5.45 -21.56 -13.98
CA SER A 100 -5.08 -22.42 -12.87
C SER A 100 -5.43 -21.81 -11.51
N ALA A 101 -5.65 -22.67 -10.52
CA ALA A 101 -5.67 -22.29 -9.11
C ALA A 101 -4.30 -22.42 -8.45
N GLU A 102 -3.40 -23.24 -9.03
CA GLU A 102 -2.13 -23.63 -8.42
C GLU A 102 -1.25 -22.42 -8.08
N GLY A 103 -0.98 -22.24 -6.81
CA GLY A 103 -0.18 -21.12 -6.29
C GLY A 103 -0.94 -19.80 -6.12
N ALA A 104 -2.20 -19.70 -6.56
CA ALA A 104 -2.99 -18.49 -6.41
C ALA A 104 -3.22 -18.14 -4.93
N LEU A 105 -3.00 -16.88 -4.58
CA LEU A 105 -3.30 -16.30 -3.27
C LEU A 105 -4.55 -15.43 -3.39
N GLN A 106 -5.50 -15.61 -2.48
CA GLN A 106 -6.76 -14.87 -2.45
C GLN A 106 -7.27 -14.77 -1.02
N ALA A 107 -8.06 -13.74 -0.74
CA ALA A 107 -8.84 -13.69 0.49
C ALA A 107 -9.96 -14.73 0.46
N ARG A 108 -10.23 -15.31 1.62
CA ARG A 108 -11.35 -16.26 1.83
C ARG A 108 -11.82 -16.18 3.27
N ASP A 109 -13.12 -16.18 3.46
CA ASP A 109 -13.71 -16.45 4.76
C ASP A 109 -13.75 -17.95 5.00
N ILE A 110 -13.43 -18.33 6.22
CA ILE A 110 -13.35 -19.73 6.62
C ILE A 110 -14.65 -20.09 7.34
N GLU A 111 -15.45 -20.98 6.74
CA GLU A 111 -16.69 -21.50 7.34
C GLU A 111 -16.44 -22.70 8.25
N GLY A 112 -15.33 -23.39 8.07
CA GLY A 112 -14.99 -24.55 8.88
C GLY A 112 -13.96 -25.48 8.29
N ALA A 113 -13.99 -26.73 8.76
CA ALA A 113 -13.25 -27.83 8.19
C ALA A 113 -14.13 -29.09 8.14
N ASP A 114 -13.98 -29.89 7.08
CA ASP A 114 -14.67 -31.18 6.96
C ASP A 114 -14.05 -32.25 7.89
N SER A 115 -14.64 -33.43 7.91
CA SER A 115 -14.17 -34.56 8.73
C SER A 115 -12.75 -35.06 8.41
N ARG A 116 -12.17 -34.59 7.29
CA ARG A 116 -10.80 -34.88 6.84
C ARG A 116 -9.85 -33.69 7.10
N GLY A 117 -10.33 -32.61 7.76
CA GLY A 117 -9.58 -31.40 8.04
C GLY A 117 -9.40 -30.47 6.84
N ARG A 118 -10.12 -30.67 5.72
CA ARG A 118 -10.07 -29.76 4.58
C ARG A 118 -10.93 -28.53 4.88
N LEU A 119 -10.40 -27.34 4.57
CA LEU A 119 -11.10 -26.07 4.80
C LEU A 119 -12.36 -25.97 3.96
N ILE A 120 -13.43 -25.52 4.57
CA ILE A 120 -14.67 -25.11 3.94
C ILE A 120 -14.62 -23.58 3.87
N LEU A 121 -14.70 -23.04 2.67
CA LEU A 121 -14.54 -21.61 2.38
C LEU A 121 -15.84 -21.07 1.81
N SER A 122 -16.23 -19.87 2.26
CA SER A 122 -17.32 -19.13 1.62
C SER A 122 -16.88 -18.53 0.29
N GLU A 123 -17.85 -18.15 -0.52
CA GLU A 123 -17.61 -17.30 -1.66
C GLU A 123 -17.53 -15.86 -1.17
N THR A 124 -16.33 -15.30 -1.14
CA THR A 124 -16.10 -13.89 -0.88
C THR A 124 -15.70 -13.17 -2.15
N PHE A 125 -15.84 -11.87 -2.17
CA PHE A 125 -15.24 -11.04 -3.20
C PHE A 125 -13.73 -11.27 -3.19
N SER A 126 -13.20 -11.73 -4.31
CA SER A 126 -11.78 -11.93 -4.49
C SER A 126 -11.32 -11.01 -5.60
N TYR A 127 -10.59 -10.01 -5.24
CA TYR A 127 -10.01 -9.06 -6.19
C TYR A 127 -8.75 -9.67 -6.82
N ASN A 128 -8.58 -9.50 -8.13
CA ASN A 128 -7.38 -10.03 -8.78
C ASN A 128 -6.09 -9.30 -8.36
N LEU A 129 -6.23 -8.09 -7.85
CA LEU A 129 -5.18 -7.31 -7.18
C LEU A 129 -4.61 -8.03 -5.96
N ASP A 130 -5.43 -8.78 -5.22
CA ASP A 130 -5.08 -9.43 -3.96
C ASP A 130 -3.84 -10.30 -4.08
N HIS A 131 -3.71 -11.05 -5.16
CA HIS A 131 -2.57 -11.96 -5.35
C HIS A 131 -1.23 -11.22 -5.22
N GLY A 132 -1.10 -10.08 -5.90
CA GLY A 132 0.12 -9.27 -5.86
C GLY A 132 0.38 -8.63 -4.51
N VAL A 133 -0.67 -8.09 -3.89
CA VAL A 133 -0.59 -7.43 -2.57
C VAL A 133 -0.27 -8.44 -1.47
N ILE A 134 -0.85 -9.65 -1.51
CA ILE A 134 -0.53 -10.70 -0.53
C ILE A 134 0.93 -11.17 -0.69
N MET A 135 1.44 -11.30 -1.93
CA MET A 135 2.84 -11.63 -2.17
C MET A 135 3.79 -10.59 -1.53
N GLU A 136 3.50 -9.30 -1.74
CA GLU A 136 4.28 -8.21 -1.12
C GLU A 136 4.20 -8.27 0.40
N CYS A 137 3.00 -8.45 0.97
CA CYS A 137 2.78 -8.50 2.40
C CYS A 137 3.53 -9.67 3.07
N LEU A 138 3.55 -10.86 2.44
CA LEU A 138 4.34 -12.01 2.89
C LEU A 138 5.85 -11.70 2.89
N ALA A 139 6.36 -11.10 1.84
CA ALA A 139 7.76 -10.71 1.76
C ALA A 139 8.13 -9.64 2.80
N ASP A 140 7.28 -8.63 2.98
CA ASP A 140 7.49 -7.56 3.94
C ASP A 140 7.41 -8.04 5.39
N HIS A 141 6.55 -9.02 5.71
CA HIS A 141 6.55 -9.65 7.02
C HIS A 141 7.94 -10.19 7.40
N TYR A 142 8.60 -10.91 6.50
CA TYR A 142 9.96 -11.35 6.73
C TYR A 142 10.94 -10.17 6.89
N ARG A 143 10.85 -9.16 6.06
CA ARG A 143 11.74 -7.99 6.12
C ARG A 143 11.61 -7.24 7.45
N TYR A 144 10.39 -7.08 7.98
CA TYR A 144 10.14 -6.45 9.27
C TYR A 144 10.52 -7.35 10.44
N SER A 145 10.09 -8.62 10.43
CA SER A 145 10.33 -9.55 11.54
C SER A 145 11.76 -10.05 11.60
N GLY A 146 12.37 -10.32 10.45
CA GLY A 146 13.67 -11.01 10.34
C GLY A 146 13.62 -12.48 10.74
N ASP A 147 12.43 -13.10 10.78
CA ASP A 147 12.26 -14.49 11.18
C ASP A 147 12.64 -15.43 10.02
N ARG A 148 13.89 -15.86 10.04
CA ARG A 148 14.44 -16.77 9.04
C ARG A 148 13.76 -18.14 9.06
N ALA A 149 13.38 -18.64 10.23
CA ALA A 149 12.71 -19.94 10.33
C ALA A 149 11.31 -19.89 9.70
N TRP A 150 10.62 -18.80 9.89
CA TRP A 150 9.36 -18.55 9.18
C TRP A 150 9.57 -18.47 7.67
N LEU A 151 10.55 -17.71 7.17
CA LEU A 151 10.85 -17.62 5.74
C LEU A 151 11.13 -19.01 5.14
N GLU A 152 12.01 -19.80 5.77
CA GLU A 152 12.33 -21.15 5.31
C GLU A 152 11.08 -22.04 5.23
N ARG A 153 10.18 -21.94 6.19
CA ARG A 153 8.90 -22.66 6.22
C ARG A 153 7.99 -22.31 5.04
N VAL A 154 7.89 -21.01 4.70
CA VAL A 154 6.96 -20.51 3.69
C VAL A 154 7.57 -20.39 2.29
N THR A 155 8.87 -20.60 2.13
CA THR A 155 9.57 -20.53 0.84
C THR A 155 8.83 -21.28 -0.28
N PRO A 156 8.32 -22.53 -0.10
CA PRO A 156 7.57 -23.21 -1.14
C PRO A 156 6.30 -22.47 -1.57
N ASN A 157 5.61 -21.83 -0.63
CA ASN A 157 4.42 -21.03 -0.89
C ASN A 157 4.76 -19.79 -1.73
N LEU A 158 5.85 -19.09 -1.36
CA LEU A 158 6.32 -17.90 -2.08
C LEU A 158 6.69 -18.24 -3.54
N VAL A 159 7.44 -19.31 -3.73
CA VAL A 159 7.81 -19.80 -5.08
C VAL A 159 6.56 -20.19 -5.87
N ALA A 160 5.60 -20.89 -5.26
CA ALA A 160 4.36 -21.26 -5.93
C ALA A 160 3.53 -20.04 -6.35
N ALA A 161 3.47 -18.97 -5.52
CA ALA A 161 2.76 -17.74 -5.82
C ALA A 161 3.39 -16.99 -7.01
N ALA A 162 4.72 -16.85 -7.03
CA ALA A 162 5.42 -16.22 -8.14
C ALA A 162 5.29 -17.04 -9.44
N ASN A 163 5.35 -18.36 -9.35
CA ASN A 163 5.16 -19.26 -10.49
C ASN A 163 3.72 -19.21 -11.05
N PHE A 164 2.71 -18.94 -10.22
CA PHE A 164 1.35 -18.67 -10.71
C PHE A 164 1.35 -17.49 -11.69
N VAL A 165 1.95 -16.35 -11.30
CA VAL A 165 2.06 -15.16 -12.16
C VAL A 165 2.74 -15.50 -13.49
N ILE A 166 3.88 -16.21 -13.44
CA ILE A 166 4.64 -16.58 -14.63
C ILE A 166 3.79 -17.44 -15.58
N ARG A 167 3.12 -18.46 -15.08
CA ARG A 167 2.28 -19.34 -15.90
C ARG A 167 1.09 -18.61 -16.52
N GLU A 168 0.39 -17.81 -15.74
CA GLU A 168 -0.79 -17.08 -16.23
C GLU A 168 -0.42 -16.05 -17.30
N ARG A 169 0.71 -15.34 -17.16
CA ARG A 169 1.23 -14.41 -18.17
C ARG A 169 1.52 -15.09 -19.52
N GLN A 170 1.98 -16.35 -19.53
CA GLN A 170 2.29 -17.07 -20.77
C GLN A 170 1.06 -17.24 -21.67
N HIS A 171 -0.13 -17.27 -21.12
CA HIS A 171 -1.38 -17.38 -21.90
C HIS A 171 -1.72 -16.14 -22.71
N THR A 172 -1.15 -14.98 -22.37
CA THR A 172 -1.33 -13.73 -23.12
C THR A 172 -0.18 -13.44 -24.10
N MET A 173 0.91 -14.19 -24.05
CA MET A 173 2.07 -14.05 -24.94
C MET A 173 1.79 -14.60 -26.34
N ARG A 174 0.94 -13.89 -27.08
CA ARG A 174 0.55 -14.22 -28.45
C ARG A 174 0.72 -13.02 -29.37
N LEU A 175 1.03 -13.29 -30.63
CA LEU A 175 1.11 -12.24 -31.65
C LEU A 175 -0.29 -11.74 -32.02
N GLY A 176 -0.41 -10.47 -32.30
CA GLY A 176 -1.59 -9.87 -32.91
C GLY A 176 -1.71 -10.24 -34.39
N THR A 177 -2.75 -9.74 -35.04
CA THR A 177 -3.04 -10.00 -36.46
C THR A 177 -2.00 -9.44 -37.42
N ASP A 178 -1.22 -8.47 -36.99
CA ASP A 178 -0.16 -7.78 -37.72
C ASP A 178 1.24 -8.27 -37.41
N VAL A 179 1.36 -9.47 -36.79
CA VAL A 179 2.61 -10.11 -36.31
C VAL A 179 3.34 -9.33 -35.20
N HIS A 180 2.76 -8.24 -34.67
CA HIS A 180 3.27 -7.56 -33.49
C HIS A 180 2.69 -8.16 -32.19
N PRO A 181 3.36 -7.99 -31.05
CA PRO A 181 2.78 -8.39 -29.76
C PRO A 181 1.39 -7.78 -29.57
N ALA A 182 0.44 -8.60 -29.12
CA ALA A 182 -0.89 -8.11 -28.73
C ALA A 182 -0.79 -7.02 -27.66
N PRO A 183 -1.74 -6.09 -27.51
CA PRO A 183 -1.69 -5.05 -26.48
C PRO A 183 -1.49 -5.59 -25.07
N GLU A 184 -2.05 -6.77 -24.80
CA GLU A 184 -1.98 -7.48 -23.51
C GLU A 184 -0.80 -8.44 -23.38
N TRP A 185 0.15 -8.46 -24.31
CA TRP A 185 1.29 -9.38 -24.29
C TRP A 185 2.04 -9.35 -22.96
N GLY A 186 2.12 -10.51 -22.31
CA GLY A 186 2.85 -10.69 -21.05
C GLY A 186 2.16 -10.10 -19.82
N LEU A 187 0.91 -9.62 -19.94
CA LEU A 187 0.08 -9.27 -18.80
C LEU A 187 -0.64 -10.50 -18.26
N LEU A 188 -1.21 -10.39 -17.05
CA LEU A 188 -2.12 -11.38 -16.53
C LEU A 188 -3.41 -11.47 -17.36
N PRO A 189 -4.09 -12.63 -17.39
CA PRO A 189 -5.40 -12.76 -18.01
C PRO A 189 -6.39 -11.73 -17.47
N PRO A 190 -7.41 -11.33 -18.28
CA PRO A 190 -8.38 -10.35 -17.83
C PRO A 190 -9.21 -10.89 -16.67
N GLY A 191 -9.41 -10.04 -15.68
CA GLY A 191 -10.22 -10.30 -14.51
C GLY A 191 -10.79 -9.00 -13.97
N HIS A 192 -11.45 -9.07 -12.83
CA HIS A 192 -12.03 -7.89 -12.19
C HIS A 192 -11.07 -7.21 -11.22
N LEU A 193 -11.32 -5.95 -10.94
CA LEU A 193 -10.57 -5.14 -10.01
C LEU A 193 -11.52 -4.47 -9.02
N GLU A 194 -11.27 -4.69 -7.71
CA GLU A 194 -12.09 -4.16 -6.63
C GLU A 194 -13.59 -4.42 -6.90
N ASP A 195 -14.46 -3.49 -6.61
CA ASP A 195 -15.90 -3.58 -6.87
C ASP A 195 -16.30 -3.50 -8.35
N ASN A 196 -15.33 -3.48 -9.26
CA ASN A 196 -15.59 -3.47 -10.68
C ASN A 196 -15.59 -4.89 -11.27
N PRO A 197 -16.78 -5.44 -11.62
CA PRO A 197 -16.89 -6.80 -12.12
C PRO A 197 -16.45 -6.99 -13.60
N GLU A 198 -16.01 -5.93 -14.27
CA GLU A 198 -15.55 -6.03 -15.66
C GLU A 198 -14.22 -6.73 -15.75
N TRP A 199 -14.13 -7.73 -16.59
CA TRP A 199 -12.88 -8.43 -16.88
C TRP A 199 -12.04 -7.64 -17.87
N ARG A 200 -10.93 -7.08 -17.38
CA ARG A 200 -9.99 -6.29 -18.17
C ARG A 200 -8.54 -6.64 -17.80
N HIS A 201 -7.63 -6.30 -18.68
CA HIS A 201 -6.19 -6.31 -18.39
C HIS A 201 -5.82 -5.02 -17.64
N TRP A 202 -6.23 -4.94 -16.37
CA TRP A 202 -6.00 -3.76 -15.52
C TRP A 202 -4.52 -3.56 -15.22
N PHE A 203 -4.04 -2.34 -15.37
CA PHE A 203 -2.66 -2.02 -15.00
C PHE A 203 -2.42 -2.14 -13.50
N ALA A 204 -3.39 -1.80 -12.67
CA ALA A 204 -3.31 -1.98 -11.22
C ALA A 204 -3.03 -3.43 -10.81
N VAL A 205 -3.81 -4.40 -11.33
CA VAL A 205 -3.61 -5.83 -11.06
C VAL A 205 -2.20 -6.27 -11.43
N ASN A 206 -1.73 -5.85 -12.61
CA ASN A 206 -0.41 -6.22 -13.12
C ASN A 206 0.74 -5.53 -12.35
N ALA A 207 0.57 -4.28 -11.95
CA ALA A 207 1.56 -3.53 -11.19
C ALA A 207 1.81 -4.17 -9.81
N HIS A 208 0.75 -4.52 -9.09
CA HIS A 208 0.89 -5.20 -7.80
C HIS A 208 1.42 -6.63 -7.94
N ALA A 209 1.03 -7.36 -8.98
CA ALA A 209 1.60 -8.69 -9.25
C ALA A 209 3.11 -8.62 -9.54
N TYR A 210 3.55 -7.65 -10.32
CA TYR A 210 4.97 -7.37 -10.56
C TYR A 210 5.70 -7.02 -9.25
N LYS A 211 5.17 -6.07 -8.49
CA LYS A 211 5.76 -5.61 -7.21
C LYS A 211 5.90 -6.77 -6.22
N GLY A 212 4.84 -7.54 -6.04
CA GLY A 212 4.84 -8.72 -5.16
C GLY A 212 5.84 -9.78 -5.60
N MET A 213 5.97 -10.03 -6.91
CA MET A 213 6.96 -10.97 -7.44
C MET A 213 8.40 -10.50 -7.19
N GLY A 214 8.67 -9.20 -7.37
CA GLY A 214 9.96 -8.60 -7.06
C GLY A 214 10.29 -8.66 -5.56
N ALA A 215 9.30 -8.42 -4.69
CA ALA A 215 9.45 -8.52 -3.25
C ALA A 215 9.78 -9.95 -2.81
N ILE A 216 9.10 -10.96 -3.38
CA ILE A 216 9.41 -12.38 -3.13
C ILE A 216 10.83 -12.71 -3.61
N ALA A 217 11.21 -12.31 -4.82
CA ALA A 217 12.55 -12.56 -5.34
C ALA A 217 13.63 -12.00 -4.39
N LEU A 218 13.41 -10.80 -3.84
CA LEU A 218 14.34 -10.17 -2.91
C LEU A 218 14.54 -11.03 -1.64
N VAL A 219 13.47 -11.48 -0.98
CA VAL A 219 13.57 -12.19 0.30
C VAL A 219 14.03 -13.64 0.13
N LEU A 220 13.77 -14.26 -1.01
CA LEU A 220 14.29 -15.59 -1.33
C LEU A 220 15.83 -15.63 -1.48
N GLY A 221 16.48 -14.48 -1.60
CA GLY A 221 17.94 -14.40 -1.52
C GLY A 221 18.50 -15.05 -0.25
N ASP A 222 17.74 -15.02 0.85
CA ASP A 222 18.14 -15.59 2.14
C ASP A 222 17.79 -17.08 2.32
N SER A 223 16.84 -17.63 1.56
CA SER A 223 16.38 -19.03 1.73
C SER A 223 16.53 -19.90 0.49
N ALA A 224 16.46 -19.35 -0.70
CA ALA A 224 16.51 -20.06 -1.99
C ALA A 224 17.16 -19.20 -3.09
N PRO A 225 18.50 -18.93 -3.04
CA PRO A 225 19.17 -17.96 -3.93
C PRO A 225 18.98 -18.21 -5.42
N ALA A 226 18.95 -19.46 -5.87
CA ALA A 226 18.73 -19.81 -7.27
C ALA A 226 17.32 -19.42 -7.77
N GLU A 227 16.30 -19.62 -6.91
CA GLU A 227 14.95 -19.18 -7.20
C GLU A 227 14.85 -17.64 -7.15
N ALA A 228 15.55 -16.99 -6.23
CA ALA A 228 15.62 -15.53 -6.14
C ALA A 228 16.14 -14.92 -7.46
N GLU A 229 17.24 -15.42 -7.99
CA GLU A 229 17.81 -14.96 -9.25
C GLU A 229 16.85 -15.18 -10.44
N ARG A 230 16.28 -16.37 -10.53
CA ARG A 230 15.30 -16.71 -11.57
C ARG A 230 14.09 -15.78 -11.52
N LEU A 231 13.50 -15.59 -10.33
CA LEU A 231 12.30 -14.79 -10.16
C LEU A 231 12.57 -13.29 -10.33
N ALA A 232 13.77 -12.81 -10.00
CA ALA A 232 14.18 -11.44 -10.28
C ALA A 232 14.24 -11.15 -11.79
N ALA A 233 14.80 -12.10 -12.58
CA ALA A 233 14.82 -11.99 -14.03
C ALA A 233 13.40 -12.01 -14.64
N GLU A 234 12.51 -12.87 -14.14
CA GLU A 234 11.11 -12.93 -14.56
C GLU A 234 10.33 -11.67 -14.19
N ALA A 235 10.59 -11.10 -13.00
CA ALA A 235 9.99 -9.84 -12.56
C ALA A 235 10.42 -8.69 -13.48
N GLU A 236 11.68 -8.59 -13.84
CA GLU A 236 12.14 -7.54 -14.75
C GLU A 236 11.57 -7.72 -16.17
N ALA A 237 11.48 -8.94 -16.68
CA ALA A 237 10.80 -9.21 -17.94
C ALA A 237 9.32 -8.78 -17.88
N TYR A 238 8.65 -9.05 -16.77
CA TYR A 238 7.27 -8.62 -16.55
C TYR A 238 7.14 -7.09 -16.53
N ARG A 239 8.05 -6.42 -15.85
CA ARG A 239 8.09 -4.95 -15.82
C ARG A 239 8.20 -4.36 -17.23
N GLN A 240 9.05 -4.91 -18.07
CA GLN A 240 9.22 -4.46 -19.45
C GLN A 240 7.94 -4.66 -20.26
N ASP A 241 7.28 -5.81 -20.12
CA ASP A 241 6.02 -6.09 -20.79
C ASP A 241 4.92 -5.11 -20.35
N LEU A 242 4.81 -4.86 -19.04
CA LEU A 242 3.83 -3.94 -18.48
C LEU A 242 4.08 -2.49 -18.90
N ARG A 243 5.33 -2.04 -18.90
CA ARG A 243 5.72 -0.71 -19.40
C ARG A 243 5.35 -0.53 -20.88
N ARG A 244 5.66 -1.53 -21.70
CA ARG A 244 5.31 -1.52 -23.12
C ARG A 244 3.80 -1.40 -23.32
N ALA A 245 3.02 -2.18 -22.57
CA ALA A 245 1.55 -2.15 -22.64
C ALA A 245 0.98 -0.78 -22.20
N ALA A 246 1.52 -0.20 -21.13
CA ALA A 246 1.08 1.11 -20.63
C ALA A 246 1.43 2.25 -21.61
N LEU A 247 2.66 2.26 -22.14
CA LEU A 247 3.08 3.26 -23.13
C LEU A 247 2.28 3.15 -24.43
N ARG A 248 2.03 1.94 -24.92
CA ARG A 248 1.16 1.73 -26.08
C ARG A 248 -0.27 2.23 -25.83
N ALA A 249 -0.85 1.94 -24.66
CA ALA A 249 -2.18 2.44 -24.31
C ALA A 249 -2.21 3.97 -24.25
N MET A 250 -1.15 4.60 -23.77
CA MET A 250 -0.98 6.05 -23.77
C MET A 250 -0.91 6.63 -25.20
N GLU A 251 -0.18 5.99 -26.11
CA GLU A 251 -0.07 6.40 -27.50
C GLU A 251 -1.42 6.30 -28.26
N GLU A 252 -2.25 5.32 -27.88
CA GLU A 252 -3.56 5.08 -28.49
C GLU A 252 -4.67 5.98 -27.88
N ALA A 253 -4.42 6.59 -26.71
CA ALA A 253 -5.35 7.44 -26.00
C ALA A 253 -5.28 8.90 -26.48
N PRO A 254 -6.39 9.66 -26.41
CA PRO A 254 -6.34 11.10 -26.68
C PRO A 254 -5.58 11.82 -25.57
N VAL A 255 -4.97 12.95 -25.94
CA VAL A 255 -4.38 13.86 -24.94
C VAL A 255 -5.46 14.50 -24.07
N VAL A 256 -5.10 14.86 -22.85
CA VAL A 256 -5.96 15.59 -21.90
C VAL A 256 -5.45 17.00 -21.70
N ARG A 257 -6.37 17.94 -21.55
CA ARG A 257 -6.04 19.35 -21.32
C ARG A 257 -6.01 19.63 -19.83
N LEU A 258 -4.94 20.27 -19.37
CA LEU A 258 -4.78 20.76 -18.01
C LEU A 258 -5.43 22.15 -17.84
N LEU A 259 -5.59 22.60 -16.60
CA LEU A 259 -6.19 23.89 -16.26
C LEU A 259 -5.44 25.10 -16.83
N ASP A 260 -4.11 25.00 -16.96
CA ASP A 260 -3.28 26.04 -17.59
C ASP A 260 -3.33 26.04 -19.12
N GLY A 261 -4.08 25.12 -19.73
CA GLY A 261 -4.22 24.97 -21.17
C GLY A 261 -3.19 24.04 -21.81
N THR A 262 -2.21 23.54 -21.09
CA THR A 262 -1.27 22.53 -21.57
C THR A 262 -2.00 21.23 -21.86
N CYS A 263 -1.59 20.53 -22.92
CA CYS A 263 -2.08 19.19 -23.21
C CYS A 263 -0.99 18.17 -22.86
N VAL A 264 -1.40 17.11 -22.15
CA VAL A 264 -0.50 16.01 -21.77
C VAL A 264 -1.08 14.67 -22.23
N PRO A 265 -0.24 13.65 -22.49
CA PRO A 265 -0.73 12.31 -22.75
C PRO A 265 -1.54 11.78 -21.56
N HIS A 266 -2.60 11.03 -21.87
CA HIS A 266 -3.39 10.32 -20.88
C HIS A 266 -2.95 8.86 -20.80
N ILE A 267 -2.74 8.34 -19.60
CA ILE A 267 -2.44 6.93 -19.37
C ILE A 267 -3.73 6.24 -18.92
N PRO A 268 -4.33 5.38 -19.77
CA PRO A 268 -5.55 4.67 -19.42
C PRO A 268 -5.36 3.67 -18.26
N THR A 269 -6.46 3.22 -17.68
CA THR A 269 -6.47 2.24 -16.59
C THR A 269 -6.12 0.82 -17.04
N GLN A 270 -6.20 0.54 -18.33
CA GLN A 270 -6.10 -0.80 -18.93
C GLN A 270 -5.66 -0.73 -20.39
N THR A 271 -5.28 -1.87 -20.95
CA THR A 271 -5.00 -1.97 -22.40
C THR A 271 -6.26 -1.82 -23.24
N GLY A 272 -6.10 -1.28 -24.45
CA GLY A 272 -7.18 -1.16 -25.46
C GLY A 272 -8.26 -0.14 -25.14
N LEU A 273 -8.14 0.62 -24.07
CA LEU A 273 -9.04 1.72 -23.75
C LEU A 273 -8.55 2.99 -24.45
N ARG A 274 -9.39 3.53 -25.34
CA ARG A 274 -9.12 4.79 -26.06
C ARG A 274 -9.88 5.94 -25.41
N GLY A 275 -9.32 6.47 -24.34
CA GLY A 275 -9.90 7.55 -23.55
C GLY A 275 -9.98 7.21 -22.07
N ARG A 276 -10.81 7.96 -21.34
CA ARG A 276 -11.01 7.72 -19.92
C ARG A 276 -11.92 6.52 -19.68
N ALA A 277 -11.67 5.83 -18.58
CA ALA A 277 -12.63 4.92 -17.99
C ALA A 277 -13.88 5.71 -17.55
N TRP A 278 -14.99 5.02 -17.38
CA TRP A 278 -16.21 5.66 -16.95
C TRP A 278 -16.14 6.10 -15.49
N GLY A 279 -16.26 7.40 -15.25
CA GLY A 279 -16.23 8.04 -13.94
C GLY A 279 -14.83 8.24 -13.36
N TRP A 280 -14.68 9.28 -12.55
CA TRP A 280 -13.42 9.63 -11.89
C TRP A 280 -12.91 8.53 -10.94
N PHE A 281 -13.80 7.79 -10.31
CA PHE A 281 -13.45 6.71 -9.39
C PHE A 281 -12.60 5.64 -10.06
N ARG A 282 -12.99 5.21 -11.28
CA ARG A 282 -12.21 4.23 -12.03
C ARG A 282 -10.85 4.78 -12.45
N GLU A 283 -10.80 6.04 -12.84
CA GLU A 283 -9.56 6.71 -13.22
C GLU A 283 -8.62 6.92 -12.01
N ALA A 284 -9.17 7.22 -10.84
CA ALA A 284 -8.39 7.45 -9.64
C ALA A 284 -8.03 6.15 -8.91
N ALA A 285 -9.03 5.39 -8.48
CA ALA A 285 -8.81 4.21 -7.63
C ALA A 285 -8.30 2.99 -8.40
N TYR A 286 -8.68 2.85 -9.67
CA TYR A 286 -8.25 1.73 -10.55
C TYR A 286 -7.24 2.19 -11.60
N GLY A 287 -6.82 3.42 -11.51
CA GLY A 287 -6.08 4.11 -12.54
C GLY A 287 -4.62 3.73 -12.66
N ALA A 288 -3.97 4.45 -13.56
CA ALA A 288 -2.56 4.26 -13.86
C ALA A 288 -1.62 4.67 -12.70
N LEU A 289 -2.14 5.29 -11.61
CA LEU A 289 -1.34 5.62 -10.43
C LEU A 289 -0.70 4.37 -9.81
N HIS A 290 -1.36 3.21 -9.90
CA HIS A 290 -0.80 1.94 -9.47
C HIS A 290 0.49 1.54 -10.22
N LEU A 291 0.74 2.09 -11.41
CA LEU A 291 2.01 1.92 -12.11
C LEU A 291 3.18 2.61 -11.37
N LEU A 292 2.88 3.71 -10.68
CA LEU A 292 3.84 4.39 -9.80
C LEU A 292 3.98 3.66 -8.45
N GLU A 293 2.87 3.29 -7.83
CA GLU A 293 2.84 2.54 -6.56
C GLU A 293 3.53 1.18 -6.69
N GLY A 294 3.38 0.53 -7.82
CA GLY A 294 3.99 -0.75 -8.15
C GLY A 294 5.44 -0.68 -8.64
N ASP A 295 6.07 0.51 -8.66
CA ASP A 295 7.45 0.71 -9.16
C ASP A 295 7.66 0.29 -10.63
N VAL A 296 6.60 0.28 -11.43
CA VAL A 296 6.68 0.02 -12.88
C VAL A 296 7.37 1.18 -13.59
N PHE A 297 7.03 2.40 -13.18
CA PHE A 297 7.72 3.63 -13.55
C PHE A 297 8.36 4.26 -12.31
N ALA A 298 9.52 4.87 -12.49
CA ALA A 298 10.17 5.60 -11.41
C ALA A 298 9.38 6.89 -11.06
N PRO A 299 9.44 7.35 -9.80
CA PRO A 299 8.65 8.51 -9.37
C PRO A 299 8.92 9.80 -10.17
N ASP A 300 10.13 9.98 -10.69
CA ASP A 300 10.57 11.16 -11.44
C ASP A 300 10.39 11.06 -12.96
N GLU A 301 9.92 9.90 -13.47
CA GLU A 301 9.63 9.75 -14.90
C GLU A 301 8.54 10.72 -15.36
N GLN A 302 8.65 11.16 -16.61
CA GLN A 302 7.78 12.19 -17.18
C GLN A 302 6.32 11.73 -17.26
N GLU A 303 6.10 10.46 -17.54
CA GLU A 303 4.78 9.83 -17.60
C GLU A 303 4.05 9.95 -16.25
N MET A 304 4.75 9.74 -15.15
CA MET A 304 4.19 9.89 -13.81
C MET A 304 3.91 11.36 -13.46
N THR A 305 4.68 12.28 -14.02
CA THR A 305 4.39 13.72 -13.90
C THR A 305 3.11 14.08 -14.65
N TRP A 306 2.91 13.59 -15.87
CA TRP A 306 1.67 13.82 -16.63
C TRP A 306 0.46 13.22 -15.93
N LEU A 307 0.59 11.99 -15.45
CA LEU A 307 -0.45 11.30 -14.71
C LEU A 307 -0.91 12.08 -13.48
N LEU A 308 0.03 12.50 -12.61
CA LEU A 308 -0.31 13.25 -11.40
C LEU A 308 -0.95 14.61 -11.72
N LYS A 309 -0.46 15.31 -12.74
CA LYS A 309 -1.08 16.56 -13.18
C LYS A 309 -2.48 16.36 -13.72
N ASP A 310 -2.72 15.29 -14.49
CA ASP A 310 -4.04 14.95 -14.97
C ASP A 310 -5.01 14.62 -13.82
N LEU A 311 -4.56 13.84 -12.84
CA LEU A 311 -5.35 13.55 -11.64
C LEU A 311 -5.69 14.83 -10.86
N GLU A 312 -4.71 15.70 -10.62
CA GLU A 312 -4.91 16.95 -9.89
C GLU A 312 -5.87 17.91 -10.61
N ASP A 313 -5.65 18.14 -11.89
CA ASP A 313 -6.39 19.15 -12.64
C ASP A 313 -7.77 18.70 -13.10
N ASN A 314 -7.93 17.41 -13.39
CA ASN A 314 -9.15 16.91 -14.04
C ASN A 314 -10.00 16.01 -13.15
N LEU A 315 -9.42 15.36 -12.14
CA LEU A 315 -10.14 14.37 -11.33
C LEU A 315 -10.32 14.81 -9.87
N PHE A 316 -9.34 15.53 -9.29
CA PHE A 316 -9.41 15.94 -7.90
C PHE A 316 -9.93 17.35 -7.68
N VAL A 317 -10.17 18.12 -8.73
CA VAL A 317 -10.50 19.55 -8.60
C VAL A 317 -11.97 19.79 -8.86
N SER A 318 -12.71 20.18 -7.80
CA SER A 318 -13.82 21.11 -7.95
C SER A 318 -13.35 22.51 -7.54
N ARG A 319 -13.89 23.54 -8.15
CA ARG A 319 -13.50 24.93 -7.89
C ARG A 319 -13.78 25.38 -6.46
N GLU A 320 -14.73 24.76 -5.76
CA GLU A 320 -15.13 25.16 -4.41
C GLU A 320 -14.46 24.34 -3.32
N TRP A 321 -14.35 23.01 -3.49
CA TRP A 321 -13.96 22.09 -2.44
C TRP A 321 -12.80 21.17 -2.84
N GLY A 322 -12.31 21.30 -4.07
CA GLY A 322 -11.36 20.33 -4.63
C GLY A 322 -11.94 18.92 -4.75
N ARG A 323 -13.26 18.77 -4.82
CA ARG A 323 -13.90 17.45 -4.95
C ARG A 323 -14.23 17.13 -6.40
N PRO A 324 -14.40 15.84 -6.72
CA PRO A 324 -14.78 15.42 -8.05
C PRO A 324 -16.09 16.07 -8.51
N VAL A 325 -16.17 16.34 -9.79
CA VAL A 325 -17.39 16.90 -10.40
C VAL A 325 -18.48 15.81 -10.52
N ASP A 326 -18.09 14.56 -10.62
CA ASP A 326 -19.00 13.42 -10.70
C ASP A 326 -19.50 13.02 -9.31
N LEU A 327 -20.70 13.47 -8.98
CA LEU A 327 -21.32 13.22 -7.68
C LEU A 327 -21.67 11.75 -7.44
N ASP A 328 -21.86 10.96 -8.47
CA ASP A 328 -22.18 9.53 -8.32
C ASP A 328 -21.01 8.74 -7.76
N GLN A 329 -19.82 9.28 -7.92
CA GLN A 329 -18.57 8.68 -7.45
C GLN A 329 -18.05 9.31 -6.14
N SER A 330 -18.72 10.33 -5.63
CA SER A 330 -18.21 11.14 -4.51
C SER A 330 -18.26 10.46 -3.16
N TRP A 331 -18.88 9.29 -3.05
CA TRP A 331 -18.96 8.55 -1.79
C TRP A 331 -17.64 7.84 -1.42
N PHE A 332 -16.74 7.64 -2.37
CA PHE A 332 -15.37 7.17 -2.12
C PHE A 332 -14.37 8.30 -1.88
N SER A 333 -14.68 9.51 -2.34
CA SER A 333 -13.84 10.69 -2.14
C SER A 333 -14.71 11.95 -2.17
N GLN A 334 -14.48 12.83 -1.24
CA GLN A 334 -15.24 14.08 -1.08
C GLN A 334 -14.45 15.33 -1.41
N GLY A 335 -13.35 15.18 -2.07
CA GLY A 335 -12.69 16.37 -2.51
C GLY A 335 -11.22 16.31 -2.71
N GLY A 336 -10.80 16.79 -3.86
CA GLY A 336 -9.43 16.97 -4.24
C GLY A 336 -8.56 15.78 -3.91
N VAL A 337 -7.65 15.98 -3.00
CA VAL A 337 -6.73 14.95 -2.51
C VAL A 337 -7.24 14.21 -1.26
N ALA A 338 -8.47 14.43 -0.82
CA ALA A 338 -9.08 13.67 0.27
C ALA A 338 -9.79 12.45 -0.33
N ILE A 339 -9.07 11.37 -0.41
CA ILE A 339 -9.53 10.08 -0.92
C ILE A 339 -9.39 9.02 0.15
N GLN A 340 -10.20 8.00 0.07
CA GLN A 340 -10.09 6.83 0.93
C GLN A 340 -8.68 6.24 0.85
N ALA A 341 -8.02 6.07 1.99
CA ALA A 341 -6.58 5.79 2.02
C ALA A 341 -6.20 4.44 1.41
N ASN A 342 -7.09 3.45 1.47
CA ASN A 342 -6.82 2.11 0.92
C ASN A 342 -6.84 2.03 -0.61
N LEU A 343 -7.37 3.05 -1.29
CA LEU A 343 -7.54 3.02 -2.75
C LEU A 343 -6.29 3.42 -3.52
N MET A 344 -5.42 4.26 -2.95
CA MET A 344 -4.17 4.67 -3.58
C MET A 344 -3.17 5.27 -2.58
N ASP A 345 -1.89 5.19 -2.89
CA ASP A 345 -0.79 5.68 -2.04
C ASP A 345 -0.37 7.13 -2.31
N LEU A 346 -1.32 7.99 -2.66
CA LEU A 346 -1.07 9.35 -3.13
C LEU A 346 -0.11 10.16 -2.23
N ALA A 347 -0.24 10.05 -0.91
CA ALA A 347 0.62 10.77 0.02
C ALA A 347 2.09 10.29 -0.06
N ILE A 348 2.28 8.98 -0.21
CA ILE A 348 3.61 8.36 -0.35
C ILE A 348 4.20 8.70 -1.72
N ASP A 349 3.41 8.68 -2.77
CA ASP A 349 3.88 9.01 -4.12
C ASP A 349 4.41 10.43 -4.23
N TYR A 350 3.72 11.41 -3.64
CA TYR A 350 4.23 12.77 -3.54
C TYR A 350 5.51 12.85 -2.70
N LEU A 351 5.57 12.11 -1.59
CA LEU A 351 6.77 12.07 -0.74
C LEU A 351 7.97 11.52 -1.50
N ARG A 352 7.79 10.42 -2.26
CA ARG A 352 8.83 9.79 -3.10
C ARG A 352 9.35 10.74 -4.18
N ARG A 353 8.50 11.61 -4.70
CA ARG A 353 8.84 12.65 -5.67
C ARG A 353 9.49 13.89 -5.04
N GLY A 354 9.65 13.93 -3.72
CA GLY A 354 10.13 15.10 -3.00
C GLY A 354 9.10 16.24 -2.89
N GLN A 355 7.87 16.03 -3.31
CA GLN A 355 6.75 16.97 -3.24
C GLN A 355 6.07 16.90 -1.86
N ILE A 356 6.85 17.20 -0.82
CA ILE A 356 6.47 16.91 0.58
C ILE A 356 5.21 17.69 0.99
N GLU A 357 5.06 18.93 0.57
CA GLU A 357 3.88 19.75 0.88
C GLU A 357 2.59 19.15 0.29
N HIS A 358 2.66 18.60 -0.93
CA HIS A 358 1.54 17.90 -1.57
C HIS A 358 1.20 16.61 -0.79
N GLY A 359 2.21 15.84 -0.42
CA GLY A 359 2.02 14.64 0.38
C GLY A 359 1.43 14.93 1.76
N LEU A 360 1.91 15.99 2.45
CA LEU A 360 1.32 16.43 3.72
C LEU A 360 -0.13 16.87 3.56
N ARG A 361 -0.46 17.58 2.47
CA ARG A 361 -1.84 17.95 2.17
C ARG A 361 -2.73 16.72 2.00
N ALA A 362 -2.29 15.72 1.23
CA ALA A 362 -3.02 14.47 1.06
C ALA A 362 -3.22 13.75 2.39
N LEU A 363 -2.17 13.61 3.19
CA LEU A 363 -2.19 12.98 4.51
C LEU A 363 -3.19 13.66 5.45
N PHE A 364 -3.05 14.96 5.66
CA PHE A 364 -3.88 15.68 6.63
C PHE A 364 -5.32 15.87 6.14
N ASN A 365 -5.56 16.01 4.83
CA ASN A 365 -6.92 16.02 4.28
C ASN A 365 -7.63 14.67 4.49
N ASN A 366 -6.92 13.55 4.34
CA ASN A 366 -7.48 12.24 4.62
C ASN A 366 -7.90 12.14 6.10
N PHE A 367 -7.02 12.52 7.04
CA PHE A 367 -7.38 12.54 8.47
C PHE A 367 -8.55 13.49 8.77
N ALA A 368 -8.57 14.69 8.20
CA ALA A 368 -9.64 15.66 8.41
C ALA A 368 -10.99 15.19 7.86
N ALA A 369 -10.97 14.41 6.77
CA ALA A 369 -12.18 13.93 6.11
C ALA A 369 -12.72 12.62 6.68
N SER A 370 -11.88 11.80 7.31
CA SER A 370 -12.22 10.42 7.71
C SER A 370 -12.27 10.21 9.21
N LEU A 371 -11.48 10.96 9.99
CA LEU A 371 -11.28 10.68 11.41
C LEU A 371 -12.45 11.18 12.27
N TYR A 372 -13.02 10.27 13.06
CA TYR A 372 -13.83 10.59 14.23
C TYR A 372 -12.92 10.78 15.45
N PRO A 373 -12.60 12.03 15.83
CA PRO A 373 -11.55 12.27 16.84
C PRO A 373 -11.93 11.79 18.24
N GLN A 374 -13.23 11.69 18.56
CA GLN A 374 -13.72 11.25 19.89
C GLN A 374 -13.44 9.77 20.16
N VAL A 375 -13.49 8.94 19.10
CA VAL A 375 -13.29 7.48 19.19
C VAL A 375 -12.01 7.00 18.53
N ARG A 376 -11.26 7.91 17.90
CA ARG A 376 -10.01 7.60 17.18
C ARG A 376 -10.21 6.53 16.10
N ALA A 377 -11.32 6.60 15.35
CA ALA A 377 -11.64 5.65 14.31
C ALA A 377 -11.94 6.36 12.98
N PHE A 378 -11.67 5.67 11.88
CA PHE A 378 -12.16 6.05 10.57
C PHE A 378 -13.51 5.39 10.29
N THR A 379 -14.27 6.05 9.42
CA THR A 379 -15.38 5.45 8.69
C THR A 379 -14.97 5.28 7.23
N GLU A 380 -15.76 4.52 6.48
CA GLU A 380 -15.37 4.15 5.12
C GLU A 380 -15.29 5.35 4.16
N HIS A 381 -16.23 6.29 4.25
CA HIS A 381 -16.32 7.36 3.27
C HIS A 381 -15.84 8.69 3.85
N PRO A 382 -14.72 9.26 3.36
CA PRO A 382 -14.24 10.56 3.80
C PRO A 382 -15.18 11.68 3.34
N VAL A 383 -15.53 12.61 4.23
CA VAL A 383 -16.42 13.75 3.93
C VAL A 383 -15.84 15.06 4.45
N ILE A 384 -15.12 15.79 3.61
CA ILE A 384 -14.48 17.06 3.99
C ILE A 384 -15.50 18.06 4.53
N ALA A 385 -16.66 18.18 3.91
CA ALA A 385 -17.68 19.16 4.30
C ALA A 385 -18.22 18.95 5.73
N LEU A 386 -18.11 17.73 6.27
CA LEU A 386 -18.52 17.41 7.63
C LEU A 386 -17.34 17.46 8.62
N GLY A 387 -16.11 17.45 8.15
CA GLY A 387 -14.93 17.33 9.00
C GLY A 387 -14.75 15.95 9.64
N HIS A 388 -15.45 14.93 9.12
CA HIS A 388 -15.34 13.53 9.51
C HIS A 388 -15.94 12.65 8.41
N GLY A 389 -15.67 11.35 8.46
CA GLY A 389 -16.25 10.41 7.52
C GLY A 389 -17.66 9.96 7.86
N VAL A 390 -18.27 9.19 6.97
CA VAL A 390 -19.58 8.51 7.14
C VAL A 390 -19.47 7.05 6.71
N GLY A 391 -20.49 6.25 6.99
CA GLY A 391 -20.50 4.81 6.66
C GLY A 391 -20.04 3.92 7.84
N PRO A 392 -19.67 2.67 7.57
CA PRO A 392 -19.23 1.74 8.61
C PRO A 392 -18.06 2.27 9.43
N PHE A 393 -18.15 2.13 10.76
CA PHE A 393 -17.09 2.51 11.70
C PHE A 393 -15.97 1.49 11.73
N TYR A 394 -14.81 1.93 12.21
CA TYR A 394 -13.63 1.11 12.32
C TYR A 394 -13.27 0.48 10.96
N LYS A 395 -13.21 1.31 9.94
CA LYS A 395 -12.64 0.91 8.65
C LYS A 395 -11.13 0.70 8.83
N SER A 396 -10.79 -0.42 9.45
CA SER A 396 -9.45 -0.71 9.97
C SER A 396 -8.39 -0.82 8.88
N SER A 397 -8.78 -1.14 7.65
CA SER A 397 -7.89 -1.11 6.48
C SER A 397 -7.45 0.31 6.13
N ASP A 398 -8.37 1.28 6.10
CA ASP A 398 -8.07 2.69 5.85
C ASP A 398 -7.29 3.31 7.00
N GLU A 399 -7.62 2.96 8.25
CA GLU A 399 -6.88 3.37 9.43
C GLU A 399 -5.42 2.91 9.35
N ALA A 400 -5.22 1.65 8.99
CA ALA A 400 -3.89 1.06 8.81
C ALA A 400 -3.10 1.73 7.69
N LYS A 401 -3.73 1.96 6.54
CA LYS A 401 -3.10 2.59 5.39
C LYS A 401 -2.73 4.05 5.68
N ALA A 402 -3.61 4.81 6.33
CA ALA A 402 -3.34 6.19 6.75
C ALA A 402 -2.16 6.28 7.75
N LEU A 403 -2.03 5.30 8.65
CA LEU A 403 -0.87 5.21 9.55
C LEU A 403 0.40 4.78 8.82
N THR A 404 0.31 3.94 7.80
CA THR A 404 1.45 3.63 6.91
C THR A 404 1.92 4.89 6.19
N TRP A 405 0.98 5.74 5.73
CA TRP A 405 1.34 7.06 5.18
C TRP A 405 2.04 7.92 6.22
N LEU A 406 1.45 8.07 7.42
CA LEU A 406 2.07 8.87 8.49
C LEU A 406 3.47 8.35 8.81
N ARG A 407 3.63 7.03 8.94
CA ARG A 407 4.94 6.40 9.16
C ARG A 407 5.94 6.76 8.06
N ALA A 408 5.54 6.74 6.80
CA ALA A 408 6.43 7.06 5.68
C ALA A 408 7.00 8.49 5.76
N PHE A 409 6.26 9.45 6.35
CA PHE A 409 6.74 10.81 6.61
C PHE A 409 7.71 10.90 7.80
N LEU A 410 7.71 9.89 8.67
CA LEU A 410 8.59 9.80 9.85
C LEU A 410 9.76 8.84 9.62
N VAL A 411 9.50 7.68 9.00
CA VAL A 411 10.47 6.61 8.76
C VAL A 411 10.16 5.98 7.40
N ARG A 412 11.12 5.95 6.49
CA ARG A 412 10.92 5.36 5.16
C ARG A 412 12.17 4.60 4.72
N GLU A 413 11.97 3.39 4.29
CA GLU A 413 12.96 2.57 3.61
C GLU A 413 12.96 2.85 2.11
N GLU A 414 14.13 2.94 1.51
CA GLU A 414 14.32 3.12 0.08
C GLU A 414 15.57 2.32 -0.38
N GLY A 415 15.36 1.11 -0.86
CA GLY A 415 16.45 0.18 -1.08
C GLY A 415 17.24 -0.06 0.21
N ASN A 416 18.54 0.26 0.19
CA ASN A 416 19.45 0.14 1.34
C ASN A 416 19.58 1.45 2.16
N VAL A 417 18.72 2.42 1.92
CA VAL A 417 18.70 3.71 2.62
C VAL A 417 17.54 3.74 3.62
N LEU A 418 17.81 4.20 4.83
CA LEU A 418 16.78 4.48 5.83
C LEU A 418 16.67 5.98 6.05
N TRP A 419 15.51 6.53 5.70
CA TRP A 419 15.19 7.92 5.92
C TRP A 419 14.57 8.15 7.30
N ILE A 420 15.06 9.16 8.00
CA ILE A 420 14.55 9.67 9.27
C ILE A 420 13.89 11.02 9.01
N ALA A 421 12.63 11.15 9.41
CA ALA A 421 11.80 12.34 9.26
C ALA A 421 11.76 12.91 7.82
N PRO A 422 11.64 12.07 6.74
CA PRO A 422 11.75 12.56 5.35
C PRO A 422 10.68 13.60 4.98
N GLY A 423 9.54 13.57 5.66
CA GLY A 423 8.40 14.43 5.37
C GLY A 423 7.79 15.13 6.59
N ALA A 424 8.43 15.12 7.75
CA ALA A 424 7.89 15.74 8.96
C ALA A 424 7.49 17.19 8.72
N PRO A 425 6.30 17.65 9.22
CA PRO A 425 5.84 19.01 9.06
C PRO A 425 6.85 20.05 9.55
N ARG A 426 7.02 21.15 8.82
CA ARG A 426 7.91 22.24 9.23
C ARG A 426 7.56 22.82 10.59
N ALA A 427 6.29 22.87 10.94
CA ALA A 427 5.82 23.37 12.22
C ALA A 427 6.39 22.60 13.43
N TRP A 428 6.71 21.30 13.25
CA TRP A 428 7.29 20.49 14.32
C TRP A 428 8.72 20.87 14.66
N TYR A 429 9.40 21.56 13.74
CA TYR A 429 10.74 22.13 13.95
C TYR A 429 10.71 23.59 14.44
N ALA A 430 9.56 24.09 14.93
CA ALA A 430 9.52 25.39 15.58
C ALA A 430 10.36 25.38 16.86
N PRO A 431 10.97 26.52 17.28
CA PRO A 431 11.74 26.57 18.50
C PRO A 431 10.97 26.04 19.74
N GLY A 432 11.53 25.08 20.46
CA GLY A 432 10.88 24.35 21.54
C GLY A 432 10.08 23.12 21.07
N GLY A 433 9.98 22.87 19.75
CA GLY A 433 9.34 21.67 19.20
C GLY A 433 10.16 20.42 19.44
N SER A 434 9.45 19.31 19.66
CA SER A 434 10.05 18.00 19.82
C SER A 434 9.11 16.93 19.26
N PHE A 435 9.68 15.93 18.60
CA PHE A 435 8.95 14.76 18.10
C PHE A 435 9.88 13.59 17.89
N GLY A 436 9.32 12.40 17.79
CA GLY A 436 10.11 11.20 17.57
C GLY A 436 9.31 9.92 17.49
N VAL A 437 10.04 8.82 17.33
CA VAL A 437 9.49 7.46 17.29
C VAL A 437 10.31 6.56 18.20
N ARG A 438 9.69 5.50 18.74
CA ARG A 438 10.37 4.52 19.57
C ARG A 438 9.97 3.11 19.15
N GLY A 439 10.96 2.28 18.81
CA GLY A 439 10.78 0.87 18.50
C GLY A 439 10.00 0.62 17.21
N VAL A 440 10.01 1.54 16.24
CA VAL A 440 9.38 1.33 14.94
C VAL A 440 10.15 0.26 14.19
N ALA A 441 9.45 -0.79 13.76
CA ALA A 441 10.10 -1.83 12.96
C ALA A 441 10.44 -1.29 11.57
N THR A 442 11.65 -1.62 11.12
CA THR A 442 12.14 -1.32 9.77
C THR A 442 12.72 -2.59 9.14
N PHE A 443 12.96 -2.58 7.85
CA PHE A 443 13.64 -3.68 7.16
C PHE A 443 15.07 -3.93 7.66
N PHE A 444 15.60 -3.02 8.44
CA PHE A 444 16.95 -3.06 9.02
C PHE A 444 16.96 -3.46 10.50
N GLY A 445 15.77 -3.58 11.12
CA GLY A 445 15.56 -3.78 12.54
C GLY A 445 14.82 -2.61 13.19
N PRO A 446 14.59 -2.64 14.50
CA PRO A 446 13.89 -1.57 15.22
C PRO A 446 14.69 -0.27 15.23
N LEU A 447 13.99 0.85 14.99
CA LEU A 447 14.51 2.21 15.00
C LEU A 447 13.84 3.01 16.11
N SER A 448 14.64 3.79 16.85
CA SER A 448 14.12 4.87 17.70
C SER A 448 14.87 6.16 17.40
N TYR A 449 14.17 7.28 17.41
CA TYR A 449 14.81 8.59 17.37
C TYR A 449 13.96 9.64 18.08
N ARG A 450 14.63 10.72 18.52
CA ARG A 450 14.01 11.94 19.02
C ARG A 450 14.68 13.15 18.37
N ILE A 451 13.88 14.06 17.87
CA ILE A 451 14.33 15.34 17.30
C ILE A 451 13.83 16.46 18.21
N GLU A 452 14.74 17.37 18.57
CA GLU A 452 14.48 18.56 19.38
C GLU A 452 14.94 19.79 18.61
N ALA A 453 14.06 20.78 18.49
CA ALA A 453 14.34 21.99 17.74
C ALA A 453 14.49 23.19 18.67
N GLU A 454 15.61 23.86 18.59
CA GLU A 454 15.90 25.13 19.23
C GLU A 454 15.90 26.27 18.20
N ARG A 455 16.10 27.50 18.69
CA ARG A 455 16.10 28.67 17.79
C ARG A 455 17.18 28.59 16.71
N GLU A 456 18.37 28.08 17.03
CA GLU A 456 19.54 28.07 16.15
C GLU A 456 20.05 26.65 15.82
N ALA A 457 19.53 25.64 16.48
CA ALA A 457 19.98 24.27 16.35
C ALA A 457 18.81 23.29 16.26
N VAL A 458 19.08 22.12 15.68
CA VAL A 458 18.22 20.94 15.72
C VAL A 458 19.10 19.78 16.16
N THR A 459 18.72 19.12 17.26
CA THR A 459 19.40 17.95 17.77
C THR A 459 18.58 16.69 17.46
N ALA A 460 19.23 15.64 17.00
CA ALA A 460 18.61 14.34 16.76
C ALA A 460 19.37 13.24 17.52
N GLY A 461 18.75 12.65 18.51
CA GLY A 461 19.22 11.39 19.12
C GLY A 461 18.65 10.21 18.35
N ILE A 462 19.49 9.28 17.89
CA ILE A 462 19.11 8.18 17.03
C ILE A 462 19.68 6.86 17.57
N ASP A 463 18.78 5.91 17.89
CA ASP A 463 19.14 4.51 18.14
C ASP A 463 18.93 3.76 16.81
N ALA A 464 20.03 3.61 16.05
CA ALA A 464 20.01 3.02 14.72
C ALA A 464 19.70 1.52 14.74
N PRO A 465 19.04 0.97 13.70
CA PRO A 465 18.78 -0.46 13.62
C PRO A 465 20.08 -1.25 13.41
N MET A 466 20.21 -2.39 14.11
CA MET A 466 21.43 -3.19 14.15
C MET A 466 21.28 -4.60 13.56
N ARG A 467 20.07 -5.04 13.18
CA ARG A 467 19.85 -6.38 12.63
C ARG A 467 20.56 -6.54 11.26
N THR A 468 20.32 -5.61 10.38
CA THR A 468 20.97 -5.48 9.06
C THR A 468 21.19 -3.99 8.85
N PRO A 469 22.35 -3.42 9.19
CA PRO A 469 22.56 -1.98 9.10
C PRO A 469 22.30 -1.46 7.69
N PRO A 470 21.54 -0.35 7.52
CA PRO A 470 21.35 0.27 6.22
C PRO A 470 22.70 0.81 5.70
N ALA A 471 22.85 0.91 4.37
CA ALA A 471 24.03 1.52 3.78
C ALA A 471 24.12 3.01 4.12
N GLU A 472 22.98 3.67 4.26
CA GLU A 472 22.90 5.08 4.63
C GLU A 472 21.72 5.35 5.58
N LEU A 473 21.96 6.22 6.58
CA LEU A 473 20.94 6.88 7.37
C LEU A 473 20.82 8.33 6.89
N ARG A 474 19.63 8.72 6.43
CA ARG A 474 19.37 10.08 5.92
C ARG A 474 18.37 10.80 6.81
N LEU A 475 18.82 11.79 7.57
CA LEU A 475 17.95 12.69 8.34
C LEU A 475 17.59 13.90 7.49
N ARG A 476 16.30 14.21 7.37
CA ARG A 476 15.83 15.43 6.74
C ARG A 476 15.31 16.44 7.76
N VAL A 477 15.98 17.57 7.87
CA VAL A 477 15.56 18.68 8.73
C VAL A 477 14.77 19.70 7.90
N ARG A 478 13.58 20.09 8.37
CA ARG A 478 12.68 20.99 7.65
C ARG A 478 12.23 22.18 8.52
N ARG A 479 13.12 23.11 8.78
CA ARG A 479 12.82 24.28 9.61
C ARG A 479 11.72 25.18 9.02
N PRO A 480 10.88 25.83 9.87
CA PRO A 480 9.83 26.78 9.42
C PRO A 480 10.40 27.95 8.63
N ASP A 481 11.55 28.48 9.04
CA ASP A 481 12.24 29.63 8.42
C ASP A 481 12.96 29.27 7.12
N ARG A 482 12.94 27.99 6.72
CA ARG A 482 13.66 27.46 5.54
C ARG A 482 15.17 27.72 5.56
N ALA A 483 15.74 28.00 6.72
CA ALA A 483 17.19 28.19 6.85
C ALA A 483 17.96 26.96 6.38
N SER A 484 19.05 27.18 5.68
CA SER A 484 19.98 26.11 5.29
C SER A 484 20.81 25.64 6.48
N ILE A 485 21.16 24.37 6.47
CA ILE A 485 22.10 23.78 7.44
C ILE A 485 23.49 24.36 7.18
N ARG A 486 24.11 24.95 8.20
CA ARG A 486 25.47 25.54 8.11
C ARG A 486 26.52 24.56 8.58
N THR A 487 26.23 23.82 9.63
CA THR A 487 27.17 22.87 10.26
C THR A 487 26.42 21.64 10.73
N VAL A 488 27.04 20.49 10.59
CA VAL A 488 26.57 19.22 11.17
C VAL A 488 27.68 18.69 12.07
N ALA A 489 27.35 18.34 13.31
CA ALA A 489 28.20 17.58 14.22
C ALA A 489 27.58 16.22 14.47
N VAL A 490 28.40 15.19 14.52
CA VAL A 490 27.99 13.81 14.89
C VAL A 490 28.84 13.40 16.08
N GLU A 491 28.19 13.03 17.20
CA GLU A 491 28.82 12.58 18.44
C GLU A 491 28.68 11.07 18.61
#